data_1ba075828cea411c4a4bc34f78ed5a0b
#
_entry.id   1ba075828cea411c4a4bc34f78ed5a0b
#
_cell.length_a   1.000
_cell.length_b   1.000
_cell.length_c   1.000
_cell.angle_alpha   90.00
_cell.angle_beta   90.00
_cell.angle_gamma   90.00
#
_symmetry.space_group_name_H-M   'P 1'
#
loop_
_entity.id
_entity.type
_entity.pdbx_description
1 polymer ?
#
loop_
_entity_poly.entity_id
_entity_poly.type
_entity_poly.pdbx_seq_one_letter_code
_entity_poly.pdbx_strand_id
1 'polypeptide(L)'
;MGKIIGEGITFDDVLLVPAYSEVIPNQVDVSTYLTKKVKLNIPFMSAGMDTVTEHRMAIAMARQGGIGIIHKNMSIEAQAEEVDKVKRSENGVITDPFYLSPEHTLKDADELMGKFRISGVPITEGKRLVGIITNRDLKFEEDFSKKIKECMTSENLVTAKEGITMMEAKKILAKARVEKLPIVDDDFNLKGLITIKDIEKQIKYPNSAKDAHGRLLCGAAVGITANVLERVEALVNAKVDVIVLDSAHGHSANVIRCVKMIKEKFPEVQVIAGNVATGAATKALIEAGVDAVKVGIGPGSICTTRVVAGIGVPQVSAVMDCYEVAREYGIPIIADGGIKYSGDVTKALAAGGSVCMMGSMFAGCDESPGTFELYQGRKYKVYRGMGSIAAMENGSKDRYFQSDAKKLVPEGVEGRVAYKGYVEDTVFQMLGGLRAGMGYCGANNIKELQENSQFVKISAAALRESHPHDIHITKEAPNYSIDG
;
A
#
# COMPACT_ATOMS: atom_id res chain seq x y z
N MET A 1 -39.72 -14.14 -7.48
CA MET A 1 -39.69 -14.35 -6.02
C MET A 1 -38.24 -14.58 -5.59
N GLY A 2 -37.73 -13.84 -4.61
CA GLY A 2 -36.37 -14.01 -4.09
C GLY A 2 -36.16 -15.41 -3.48
N LYS A 3 -34.93 -15.94 -3.57
CA LYS A 3 -34.57 -17.25 -3.00
C LYS A 3 -33.50 -17.06 -1.96
N ILE A 4 -33.57 -17.82 -0.86
CA ILE A 4 -32.46 -18.01 0.07
C ILE A 4 -31.54 -19.05 -0.56
N ILE A 5 -30.28 -18.65 -0.84
CA ILE A 5 -29.29 -19.50 -1.54
C ILE A 5 -28.28 -20.14 -0.58
N GLY A 6 -28.26 -19.72 0.68
CA GLY A 6 -27.34 -20.26 1.67
C GLY A 6 -27.31 -19.43 2.96
N GLU A 7 -26.37 -19.79 3.83
CA GLU A 7 -26.06 -19.09 5.07
C GLU A 7 -24.75 -18.30 4.90
N GLY A 8 -24.75 -17.03 5.31
CA GLY A 8 -23.57 -16.18 5.23
C GLY A 8 -22.73 -16.25 6.51
N ILE A 9 -21.43 -16.39 6.37
CA ILE A 9 -20.46 -16.54 7.46
C ILE A 9 -19.50 -15.35 7.48
N THR A 10 -19.32 -14.71 8.62
CA THR A 10 -18.30 -13.68 8.86
C THR A 10 -17.21 -14.17 9.80
N PHE A 11 -16.22 -13.33 10.09
CA PHE A 11 -15.07 -13.71 10.94
C PHE A 11 -15.48 -14.11 12.35
N ASP A 12 -16.53 -13.49 12.90
CA ASP A 12 -17.04 -13.77 14.24
C ASP A 12 -17.83 -15.09 14.32
N ASP A 13 -18.20 -15.68 13.19
CA ASP A 13 -18.99 -16.93 13.14
C ASP A 13 -18.13 -18.19 13.11
N VAL A 14 -16.80 -18.06 12.97
CA VAL A 14 -15.89 -19.20 12.78
C VAL A 14 -14.61 -19.06 13.57
N LEU A 15 -14.00 -20.22 13.89
CA LEU A 15 -12.60 -20.33 14.30
C LEU A 15 -11.88 -21.32 13.39
N LEU A 16 -10.56 -21.16 13.28
CA LEU A 16 -9.70 -22.15 12.64
C LEU A 16 -9.42 -23.30 13.63
N VAL A 17 -9.48 -24.52 13.15
CA VAL A 17 -9.19 -25.72 13.94
C VAL A 17 -7.68 -25.90 14.01
N PRO A 18 -7.08 -26.05 15.23
CA PRO A 18 -5.67 -26.36 15.36
C PRO A 18 -5.34 -27.70 14.70
N ALA A 19 -4.18 -27.76 14.04
CA ALA A 19 -3.68 -28.98 13.41
C ALA A 19 -2.33 -29.40 14.01
N TYR A 20 -1.88 -30.62 13.69
CA TYR A 20 -0.49 -31.00 13.99
C TYR A 20 0.48 -30.04 13.32
N SER A 21 1.48 -29.57 14.06
CA SER A 21 2.39 -28.54 13.59
C SER A 21 3.83 -28.83 13.98
N GLU A 22 4.73 -28.76 13.01
CA GLU A 22 6.19 -28.70 13.22
C GLU A 22 6.71 -27.29 12.88
N VAL A 23 5.77 -26.34 12.69
CA VAL A 23 6.05 -24.98 12.21
C VAL A 23 6.43 -24.07 13.37
N ILE A 24 7.56 -23.39 13.25
CA ILE A 24 7.98 -22.35 14.19
C ILE A 24 7.44 -21.01 13.68
N PRO A 25 6.57 -20.29 14.43
CA PRO A 25 5.90 -19.07 13.97
C PRO A 25 6.82 -18.00 13.36
N ASN A 26 8.04 -17.84 13.89
CA ASN A 26 9.00 -16.87 13.37
C ASN A 26 9.66 -17.26 12.03
N GLN A 27 9.48 -18.49 11.58
CA GLN A 27 10.09 -19.03 10.36
C GLN A 27 9.09 -19.17 9.21
N VAL A 28 7.79 -18.92 9.45
CA VAL A 28 6.77 -18.98 8.39
C VAL A 28 7.01 -17.91 7.33
N ASP A 29 6.82 -18.28 6.07
CA ASP A 29 6.82 -17.35 4.94
C ASP A 29 5.44 -16.71 4.80
N VAL A 30 5.33 -15.43 5.11
CA VAL A 30 4.10 -14.63 4.97
C VAL A 30 4.07 -13.83 3.66
N SER A 31 5.05 -14.03 2.77
CA SER A 31 5.04 -13.41 1.46
C SER A 31 3.91 -13.94 0.59
N THR A 32 3.40 -13.10 -0.29
CA THR A 32 2.23 -13.40 -1.10
C THR A 32 2.24 -12.62 -2.42
N TYR A 33 1.37 -13.01 -3.35
CA TYR A 33 1.14 -12.27 -4.58
C TYR A 33 -0.08 -11.35 -4.45
N LEU A 34 0.13 -10.06 -4.70
CA LEU A 34 -0.92 -9.06 -4.81
C LEU A 34 -1.64 -9.15 -6.15
N THR A 35 -0.86 -9.34 -7.21
CA THR A 35 -1.31 -9.61 -8.57
C THR A 35 -0.46 -10.75 -9.13
N LYS A 36 -0.72 -11.18 -10.36
CA LYS A 36 0.14 -12.20 -11.01
C LYS A 36 1.63 -11.82 -11.08
N LYS A 37 1.95 -10.52 -11.10
CA LYS A 37 3.31 -10.01 -11.29
C LYS A 37 3.89 -9.31 -10.06
N VAL A 38 3.04 -8.83 -9.14
CA VAL A 38 3.47 -8.06 -7.98
C VAL A 38 3.44 -8.93 -6.73
N LYS A 39 4.61 -9.14 -6.14
CA LYS A 39 4.79 -9.88 -4.89
C LYS A 39 4.94 -8.90 -3.72
N LEU A 40 4.31 -9.22 -2.59
CA LEU A 40 4.47 -8.53 -1.30
C LEU A 40 5.21 -9.44 -0.33
N ASN A 41 5.95 -8.85 0.61
CA ASN A 41 6.66 -9.58 1.66
C ASN A 41 5.78 -9.85 2.89
N ILE A 42 4.67 -9.11 3.04
CA ILE A 42 3.60 -9.36 4.01
C ILE A 42 2.23 -9.18 3.32
N PRO A 43 1.18 -9.88 3.77
CA PRO A 43 -0.13 -9.87 3.10
C PRO A 43 -1.00 -8.67 3.48
N PHE A 44 -0.44 -7.46 3.63
CA PHE A 44 -1.14 -6.29 4.11
C PHE A 44 -1.16 -5.14 3.09
N MET A 45 -2.31 -4.51 2.99
CA MET A 45 -2.58 -3.40 2.09
C MET A 45 -3.39 -2.33 2.82
N SER A 46 -2.95 -1.06 2.81
CA SER A 46 -3.76 0.03 3.34
C SER A 46 -4.76 0.54 2.31
N ALA A 47 -5.99 0.80 2.79
CA ALA A 47 -7.12 1.13 1.93
C ALA A 47 -6.97 2.51 1.25
N GLY A 48 -7.42 2.60 0.00
CA GLY A 48 -7.45 3.84 -0.80
C GLY A 48 -8.54 4.81 -0.36
N MET A 49 -8.48 5.23 0.91
CA MET A 49 -9.45 6.13 1.55
C MET A 49 -8.76 7.43 1.97
N ASP A 50 -9.47 8.56 1.86
CA ASP A 50 -8.92 9.89 2.09
C ASP A 50 -8.55 10.23 3.54
N THR A 51 -8.85 9.33 4.48
CA THR A 51 -8.40 9.38 5.87
C THR A 51 -7.44 8.23 6.23
N VAL A 52 -6.98 7.46 5.25
CA VAL A 52 -6.11 6.29 5.48
C VAL A 52 -4.79 6.39 4.74
N THR A 53 -4.80 6.60 3.41
CA THR A 53 -3.59 6.43 2.60
C THR A 53 -3.27 7.60 1.69
N GLU A 54 -2.25 8.35 2.05
CA GLU A 54 -1.44 9.22 1.21
C GLU A 54 0.02 8.75 1.25
N HIS A 55 0.98 9.53 0.69
CA HIS A 55 2.38 9.10 0.58
C HIS A 55 3.01 8.63 1.90
N ARG A 56 2.73 9.28 3.05
CA ARG A 56 3.30 8.88 4.35
C ARG A 56 2.91 7.44 4.72
N MET A 57 1.63 7.12 4.63
CA MET A 57 1.11 5.77 4.89
C MET A 57 1.63 4.76 3.86
N ALA A 58 1.62 5.12 2.57
CA ALA A 58 2.09 4.22 1.51
C ALA A 58 3.59 3.88 1.68
N ILE A 59 4.43 4.87 2.04
CA ILE A 59 5.85 4.65 2.35
C ILE A 59 6.00 3.71 3.55
N ALA A 60 5.28 3.97 4.64
CA ALA A 60 5.37 3.17 5.85
C ALA A 60 4.94 1.71 5.60
N MET A 61 3.83 1.50 4.88
CA MET A 61 3.36 0.16 4.50
C MET A 61 4.36 -0.59 3.63
N ALA A 62 4.91 0.06 2.60
CA ALA A 62 5.89 -0.56 1.72
C ALA A 62 7.20 -0.90 2.45
N ARG A 63 7.65 -0.08 3.42
CA ARG A 63 8.81 -0.36 4.29
C ARG A 63 8.62 -1.61 5.14
N GLN A 64 7.40 -1.88 5.57
CA GLN A 64 7.06 -3.10 6.31
C GLN A 64 6.90 -4.34 5.40
N GLY A 65 6.88 -4.16 4.08
CA GLY A 65 6.76 -5.23 3.10
C GLY A 65 5.36 -5.39 2.48
N GLY A 66 4.42 -4.52 2.85
CA GLY A 66 3.08 -4.42 2.27
C GLY A 66 2.99 -3.38 1.15
N ILE A 67 1.80 -2.83 0.92
CA ILE A 67 1.55 -1.78 -0.06
C ILE A 67 0.48 -0.81 0.42
N GLY A 68 0.65 0.48 0.11
CA GLY A 68 -0.39 1.49 0.30
C GLY A 68 -1.06 1.87 -1.01
N ILE A 69 -2.38 2.10 -0.96
CA ILE A 69 -3.16 2.55 -2.11
C ILE A 69 -3.54 4.02 -1.93
N ILE A 70 -2.90 4.89 -2.71
CA ILE A 70 -3.20 6.33 -2.69
C ILE A 70 -4.66 6.56 -3.11
N HIS A 71 -5.41 7.30 -2.30
CA HIS A 71 -6.83 7.59 -2.58
C HIS A 71 -7.01 8.53 -3.77
N LYS A 72 -8.22 8.54 -4.35
CA LYS A 72 -8.55 9.34 -5.55
C LYS A 72 -9.24 10.68 -5.27
N ASN A 73 -9.56 11.00 -4.01
CA ASN A 73 -10.24 12.24 -3.62
C ASN A 73 -9.30 13.45 -3.68
N MET A 74 -8.67 13.65 -4.81
CA MET A 74 -7.76 14.74 -5.15
C MET A 74 -7.66 14.88 -6.67
N SER A 75 -7.03 15.95 -7.15
CA SER A 75 -6.81 16.14 -8.60
C SER A 75 -5.90 15.02 -9.17
N ILE A 76 -5.88 14.88 -10.48
CA ILE A 76 -5.02 13.91 -11.18
C ILE A 76 -3.55 14.19 -10.86
N GLU A 77 -3.16 15.45 -10.92
CA GLU A 77 -1.79 15.92 -10.69
C GLU A 77 -1.36 15.66 -9.23
N ALA A 78 -2.24 15.98 -8.27
CA ALA A 78 -1.97 15.77 -6.85
C ALA A 78 -1.80 14.27 -6.53
N GLN A 79 -2.63 13.40 -7.11
CA GLN A 79 -2.51 11.96 -6.91
C GLN A 79 -1.21 11.40 -7.53
N ALA A 80 -0.85 11.87 -8.73
CA ALA A 80 0.40 11.50 -9.38
C ALA A 80 1.62 11.99 -8.57
N GLU A 81 1.54 13.20 -7.96
CA GLU A 81 2.58 13.71 -7.05
C GLU A 81 2.70 12.86 -5.78
N GLU A 82 1.60 12.41 -5.20
CA GLU A 82 1.62 11.49 -4.05
C GLU A 82 2.33 10.17 -4.39
N VAL A 83 2.05 9.58 -5.56
CA VAL A 83 2.74 8.39 -6.06
C VAL A 83 4.24 8.68 -6.26
N ASP A 84 4.58 9.79 -6.90
CA ASP A 84 5.98 10.20 -7.14
C ASP A 84 6.76 10.36 -5.82
N LYS A 85 6.14 10.94 -4.77
CA LYS A 85 6.74 11.01 -3.43
C LYS A 85 7.09 9.63 -2.87
N VAL A 86 6.23 8.64 -3.06
CA VAL A 86 6.51 7.25 -2.64
C VAL A 86 7.65 6.67 -3.45
N LYS A 87 7.60 6.77 -4.76
CA LYS A 87 8.60 6.21 -5.68
C LYS A 87 10.00 6.83 -5.49
N ARG A 88 10.08 8.08 -5.07
CA ARG A 88 11.34 8.77 -4.76
C ARG A 88 11.81 8.61 -3.32
N SER A 89 10.99 8.10 -2.41
CA SER A 89 11.33 8.00 -0.98
C SER A 89 12.49 7.04 -0.70
N GLU A 90 12.62 6.00 -1.50
CA GLU A 90 13.72 5.04 -1.45
C GLU A 90 14.09 4.59 -2.85
N ASN A 91 15.38 4.58 -3.09
CA ASN A 91 15.96 4.04 -4.30
C ASN A 91 17.07 3.06 -3.92
N GLY A 92 17.24 2.01 -4.72
CA GLY A 92 18.46 1.23 -4.67
C GLY A 92 19.58 2.05 -5.33
N VAL A 93 19.74 1.88 -6.62
CA VAL A 93 20.49 2.82 -7.48
C VAL A 93 19.47 3.80 -8.07
N ILE A 94 19.63 5.09 -7.87
CA ILE A 94 18.84 6.11 -8.58
C ILE A 94 19.30 6.07 -10.03
N THR A 95 18.54 5.43 -10.92
CA THR A 95 18.91 5.19 -12.31
C THR A 95 18.75 6.42 -13.22
N ASP A 96 18.06 7.45 -12.76
CA ASP A 96 17.88 8.72 -13.47
C ASP A 96 18.04 9.86 -12.45
N PRO A 97 19.28 10.10 -11.96
CA PRO A 97 19.54 11.16 -10.98
C PRO A 97 19.38 12.53 -11.63
N PHE A 98 18.88 13.50 -10.85
CA PHE A 98 18.99 14.90 -11.26
C PHE A 98 20.46 15.24 -11.49
N TYR A 99 20.74 15.98 -12.53
CA TYR A 99 22.08 16.50 -12.85
C TYR A 99 21.99 17.94 -13.34
N LEU A 100 23.08 18.67 -13.21
CA LEU A 100 23.25 20.02 -13.73
C LEU A 100 24.54 20.08 -14.56
N SER A 101 24.66 21.14 -15.37
CA SER A 101 25.86 21.46 -16.11
C SER A 101 26.81 22.34 -15.28
N PRO A 102 28.13 22.30 -15.48
CA PRO A 102 29.09 23.22 -14.85
C PRO A 102 28.79 24.71 -15.06
N GLU A 103 28.03 25.03 -16.11
CA GLU A 103 27.67 26.41 -16.47
C GLU A 103 26.41 26.94 -15.75
N HIS A 104 25.63 26.07 -15.05
CA HIS A 104 24.57 26.51 -14.15
C HIS A 104 25.15 27.28 -12.96
N THR A 105 24.30 28.04 -12.29
CA THR A 105 24.66 28.80 -11.09
C THR A 105 24.47 27.98 -9.81
N LEU A 106 25.11 28.40 -8.72
CA LEU A 106 24.88 27.82 -7.40
C LEU A 106 23.42 27.99 -6.98
N LYS A 107 22.75 29.07 -7.42
CA LYS A 107 21.32 29.29 -7.20
C LYS A 107 20.48 28.18 -7.84
N ASP A 108 20.78 27.79 -9.06
CA ASP A 108 20.09 26.69 -9.76
C ASP A 108 20.23 25.38 -8.99
N ALA A 109 21.43 25.13 -8.43
CA ALA A 109 21.69 23.94 -7.62
C ALA A 109 20.93 23.97 -6.28
N ASP A 110 20.90 25.12 -5.60
CA ASP A 110 20.17 25.30 -4.34
C ASP A 110 18.64 25.14 -4.53
N GLU A 111 18.09 25.79 -5.56
CA GLU A 111 16.68 25.68 -5.93
C GLU A 111 16.30 24.22 -6.26
N LEU A 112 17.12 23.52 -7.03
CA LEU A 112 16.91 22.11 -7.37
C LEU A 112 16.95 21.23 -6.12
N MET A 113 17.98 21.43 -5.28
CA MET A 113 18.15 20.66 -4.04
C MET A 113 17.01 20.95 -3.05
N GLY A 114 16.58 22.20 -2.92
CA GLY A 114 15.45 22.60 -2.07
C GLY A 114 14.13 22.01 -2.55
N LYS A 115 13.82 22.15 -3.85
CA LYS A 115 12.59 21.65 -4.46
C LYS A 115 12.41 20.14 -4.30
N PHE A 116 13.48 19.37 -4.50
CA PHE A 116 13.44 17.91 -4.44
C PHE A 116 13.94 17.33 -3.12
N ARG A 117 14.31 18.17 -2.15
CA ARG A 117 14.83 17.77 -0.83
C ARG A 117 16.02 16.81 -0.92
N ILE A 118 16.90 17.05 -1.88
CA ILE A 118 18.14 16.29 -2.09
C ILE A 118 19.33 17.12 -1.59
N SER A 119 20.38 16.45 -1.15
CA SER A 119 21.55 17.08 -0.53
C SER A 119 22.77 17.17 -1.43
N GLY A 120 22.61 16.95 -2.74
CA GLY A 120 23.66 17.10 -3.74
C GLY A 120 23.27 16.52 -5.07
N VAL A 121 23.94 17.02 -6.11
CA VAL A 121 23.60 16.80 -7.51
C VAL A 121 24.89 16.46 -8.28
N PRO A 122 24.94 15.36 -9.06
CA PRO A 122 25.99 15.11 -10.04
C PRO A 122 26.01 16.21 -11.10
N ILE A 123 27.22 16.58 -11.54
CA ILE A 123 27.45 17.59 -12.59
C ILE A 123 27.97 16.89 -13.82
N THR A 124 27.34 17.16 -14.98
CA THR A 124 27.68 16.49 -16.25
C THR A 124 27.89 17.48 -17.37
N GLU A 125 28.79 17.11 -18.29
CA GLU A 125 28.89 17.69 -19.64
C GLU A 125 28.29 16.69 -20.63
N GLY A 126 27.13 17.01 -21.15
CA GLY A 126 26.30 16.03 -21.84
C GLY A 126 25.90 14.89 -20.92
N LYS A 127 26.40 13.67 -21.17
CA LYS A 127 26.20 12.50 -20.30
C LYS A 127 27.36 12.21 -19.35
N ARG A 128 28.54 12.79 -19.64
CA ARG A 128 29.77 12.50 -18.90
C ARG A 128 29.78 13.20 -17.55
N LEU A 129 30.04 12.45 -16.50
CA LEU A 129 30.20 12.99 -15.15
C LEU A 129 31.52 13.80 -15.07
N VAL A 130 31.42 15.05 -14.64
CA VAL A 130 32.59 15.97 -14.48
C VAL A 130 32.70 16.50 -13.06
N GLY A 131 31.71 16.33 -12.22
CA GLY A 131 31.74 16.79 -10.84
C GLY A 131 30.55 16.38 -10.01
N ILE A 132 30.54 16.80 -8.76
CA ILE A 132 29.41 16.72 -7.87
C ILE A 132 29.35 17.99 -7.01
N ILE A 133 28.17 18.51 -6.77
CA ILE A 133 27.92 19.60 -5.84
C ILE A 133 26.96 19.15 -4.74
N THR A 134 27.21 19.56 -3.50
CA THR A 134 26.45 19.13 -2.33
C THR A 134 26.10 20.33 -1.44
N ASN A 135 25.15 20.14 -0.51
CA ASN A 135 24.84 21.16 0.50
C ASN A 135 26.06 21.61 1.32
N ARG A 136 27.11 20.76 1.41
CA ARG A 136 28.34 21.12 2.11
C ARG A 136 29.11 22.20 1.35
N ASP A 137 29.11 22.12 0.02
CA ASP A 137 29.80 23.08 -0.85
C ASP A 137 29.06 24.43 -0.88
N LEU A 138 27.72 24.41 -0.72
CA LEU A 138 26.87 25.62 -0.67
C LEU A 138 26.82 26.28 0.71
N LYS A 139 27.11 25.55 1.79
CA LYS A 139 26.84 25.99 3.17
C LYS A 139 27.53 27.28 3.60
N PHE A 140 28.70 27.54 3.03
CA PHE A 140 29.53 28.69 3.38
C PHE A 140 29.67 29.69 2.23
N GLU A 141 28.91 29.47 1.15
CA GLU A 141 28.97 30.38 -0.01
C GLU A 141 27.94 31.51 0.15
N GLU A 142 28.37 32.71 -0.11
CA GLU A 142 27.54 33.93 0.00
C GLU A 142 27.06 34.40 -1.38
N ASP A 143 27.82 34.09 -2.44
CA ASP A 143 27.51 34.51 -3.81
C ASP A 143 26.96 33.36 -4.67
N PHE A 144 25.66 33.21 -4.64
CA PHE A 144 24.93 32.20 -5.41
C PHE A 144 24.86 32.49 -6.93
N SER A 145 25.41 33.62 -7.41
CA SER A 145 25.54 33.91 -8.85
C SER A 145 26.75 33.19 -9.51
N LYS A 146 27.68 32.68 -8.72
CA LYS A 146 28.82 31.90 -9.19
C LYS A 146 28.40 30.68 -10.00
N LYS A 147 29.25 30.25 -10.92
CA LYS A 147 29.06 29.02 -11.69
C LYS A 147 29.40 27.80 -10.84
N ILE A 148 28.65 26.71 -11.03
CA ILE A 148 28.84 25.44 -10.31
C ILE A 148 30.29 24.94 -10.44
N LYS A 149 30.94 25.09 -11.61
CA LYS A 149 32.34 24.71 -11.85
C LYS A 149 33.36 25.32 -10.91
N GLU A 150 33.01 26.45 -10.27
CA GLU A 150 33.87 27.16 -9.34
C GLU A 150 33.89 26.57 -7.95
N CYS A 151 32.79 25.83 -7.58
CA CYS A 151 32.56 25.31 -6.23
C CYS A 151 32.40 23.78 -6.19
N MET A 152 32.13 23.12 -7.31
CA MET A 152 31.92 21.67 -7.35
C MET A 152 33.21 20.90 -7.02
N THR A 153 33.07 19.71 -6.47
CA THR A 153 34.16 18.74 -6.41
C THR A 153 34.31 18.08 -7.81
N SER A 154 35.45 18.31 -8.46
CA SER A 154 35.77 17.78 -9.79
C SER A 154 36.99 16.84 -9.79
N GLU A 155 37.87 16.98 -8.80
CA GLU A 155 39.04 16.13 -8.65
C GLU A 155 38.78 14.94 -7.71
N ASN A 156 39.42 13.81 -8.01
CA ASN A 156 39.35 12.58 -7.20
C ASN A 156 37.88 12.13 -6.93
N LEU A 157 37.03 12.24 -7.95
CA LEU A 157 35.65 11.82 -7.87
C LEU A 157 35.54 10.34 -7.48
N VAL A 158 34.86 10.08 -6.39
CA VAL A 158 34.57 8.72 -5.94
C VAL A 158 33.36 8.20 -6.70
N THR A 159 33.55 7.20 -7.54
CA THR A 159 32.53 6.60 -8.40
C THR A 159 32.54 5.09 -8.30
N ALA A 160 31.51 4.44 -8.83
CA ALA A 160 31.48 2.99 -9.00
C ALA A 160 30.88 2.63 -10.37
N LYS A 161 31.07 1.39 -10.79
CA LYS A 161 30.50 0.85 -12.03
C LYS A 161 29.09 0.33 -11.83
N GLU A 162 28.34 0.23 -12.93
CA GLU A 162 27.05 -0.46 -12.94
C GLU A 162 27.17 -1.90 -12.41
N GLY A 163 26.13 -2.36 -11.72
CA GLY A 163 26.07 -3.71 -11.11
C GLY A 163 26.71 -3.81 -9.71
N ILE A 164 27.23 -2.71 -9.16
CA ILE A 164 27.74 -2.70 -7.78
C ILE A 164 26.63 -3.05 -6.78
N THR A 165 26.95 -3.88 -5.79
CA THR A 165 26.02 -4.17 -4.70
C THR A 165 25.98 -3.03 -3.67
N MET A 166 24.85 -2.90 -2.95
CA MET A 166 24.72 -1.89 -1.89
C MET A 166 25.75 -2.07 -0.76
N MET A 167 26.17 -3.31 -0.48
CA MET A 167 27.21 -3.60 0.51
C MET A 167 28.60 -3.13 0.07
N GLU A 168 28.93 -3.28 -1.20
CA GLU A 168 30.18 -2.76 -1.78
C GLU A 168 30.13 -1.22 -1.84
N ALA A 169 29.01 -0.64 -2.27
CA ALA A 169 28.80 0.81 -2.26
C ALA A 169 29.00 1.39 -0.85
N LYS A 170 28.46 0.74 0.20
CA LYS A 170 28.68 1.13 1.59
C LYS A 170 30.16 1.17 1.97
N LYS A 171 30.94 0.16 1.57
CA LYS A 171 32.38 0.10 1.85
C LYS A 171 33.13 1.24 1.17
N ILE A 172 32.79 1.55 -0.08
CA ILE A 172 33.39 2.66 -0.85
C ILE A 172 33.07 4.00 -0.19
N LEU A 173 31.78 4.26 0.10
CA LEU A 173 31.33 5.50 0.77
C LEU A 173 32.02 5.69 2.13
N ALA A 174 32.11 4.63 2.92
CA ALA A 174 32.74 4.66 4.25
C ALA A 174 34.27 4.94 4.16
N LYS A 175 34.95 4.26 3.24
CA LYS A 175 36.41 4.42 3.02
C LYS A 175 36.75 5.84 2.52
N ALA A 176 35.95 6.35 1.60
CA ALA A 176 36.16 7.67 1.00
C ALA A 176 35.57 8.80 1.87
N ARG A 177 34.76 8.49 2.90
CA ARG A 177 34.05 9.45 3.77
C ARG A 177 33.13 10.41 2.99
N VAL A 178 32.48 9.88 1.94
CA VAL A 178 31.50 10.62 1.13
C VAL A 178 30.10 10.03 1.32
N GLU A 179 29.08 10.84 1.08
CA GLU A 179 27.68 10.45 1.29
C GLU A 179 26.99 10.02 -0.02
N LYS A 180 27.61 10.27 -1.16
CA LYS A 180 27.05 10.03 -2.49
C LYS A 180 28.08 9.35 -3.38
N LEU A 181 27.61 8.36 -4.13
CA LEU A 181 28.41 7.54 -5.03
C LEU A 181 27.77 7.55 -6.42
N PRO A 182 28.23 8.43 -7.34
CA PRO A 182 27.83 8.36 -8.73
C PRO A 182 28.22 7.01 -9.35
N ILE A 183 27.30 6.43 -10.10
CA ILE A 183 27.50 5.21 -10.86
C ILE A 183 27.74 5.60 -12.31
N VAL A 184 28.83 5.10 -12.90
CA VAL A 184 29.26 5.45 -14.26
C VAL A 184 29.52 4.21 -15.11
N ASP A 185 29.40 4.35 -16.43
CA ASP A 185 29.86 3.35 -17.40
C ASP A 185 31.37 3.47 -17.67
N ASP A 186 31.86 2.70 -18.64
CA ASP A 186 33.29 2.70 -19.01
C ASP A 186 33.77 4.02 -19.67
N ASP A 187 32.84 4.76 -20.26
CA ASP A 187 33.09 6.08 -20.85
C ASP A 187 32.92 7.23 -19.85
N PHE A 188 32.71 6.90 -18.56
CA PHE A 188 32.46 7.83 -17.47
C PHE A 188 31.13 8.59 -17.60
N ASN A 189 30.13 8.05 -18.33
CA ASN A 189 28.81 8.62 -18.39
C ASN A 189 28.02 8.27 -17.11
N LEU A 190 27.30 9.24 -16.60
CA LEU A 190 26.45 9.06 -15.43
C LEU A 190 25.29 8.09 -15.73
N LYS A 191 25.21 7.01 -14.95
CA LYS A 191 24.17 5.96 -15.05
C LYS A 191 23.29 5.89 -13.82
N GLY A 192 23.77 6.43 -12.70
CA GLY A 192 23.00 6.39 -11.48
C GLY A 192 23.68 7.09 -10.31
N LEU A 193 23.04 7.08 -9.18
CA LEU A 193 23.53 7.63 -7.93
C LEU A 193 23.09 6.72 -6.77
N ILE A 194 24.02 6.40 -5.88
CA ILE A 194 23.72 5.75 -4.59
C ILE A 194 24.03 6.74 -3.47
N THR A 195 23.16 6.84 -2.48
CA THR A 195 23.41 7.67 -1.29
C THR A 195 23.53 6.82 -0.01
N ILE A 196 24.25 7.32 0.97
CA ILE A 196 24.35 6.65 2.28
C ILE A 196 22.97 6.48 2.93
N LYS A 197 22.07 7.45 2.72
CA LYS A 197 20.70 7.40 3.25
C LYS A 197 19.89 6.23 2.67
N ASP A 198 20.09 5.89 1.40
CA ASP A 198 19.40 4.76 0.77
C ASP A 198 19.91 3.42 1.35
N ILE A 199 21.21 3.35 1.61
CA ILE A 199 21.81 2.18 2.28
C ILE A 199 21.31 2.04 3.72
N GLU A 200 21.27 3.12 4.49
CA GLU A 200 20.75 3.12 5.86
C GLU A 200 19.28 2.69 5.92
N LYS A 201 18.44 3.18 4.98
CA LYS A 201 17.05 2.75 4.85
C LYS A 201 16.92 1.27 4.52
N GLN A 202 17.75 0.75 3.62
CA GLN A 202 17.74 -0.67 3.29
C GLN A 202 18.13 -1.56 4.47
N ILE A 203 19.10 -1.11 5.28
CA ILE A 203 19.49 -1.82 6.52
C ILE A 203 18.36 -1.76 7.56
N LYS A 204 17.72 -0.59 7.70
CA LYS A 204 16.63 -0.39 8.66
C LYS A 204 15.36 -1.14 8.28
N TYR A 205 15.06 -1.25 6.98
CA TYR A 205 13.84 -1.86 6.45
C TYR A 205 14.16 -3.00 5.46
N PRO A 206 14.74 -4.11 5.93
CA PRO A 206 15.20 -5.19 5.05
C PRO A 206 14.05 -5.89 4.31
N ASN A 207 12.83 -5.83 4.85
CA ASN A 207 11.65 -6.47 4.29
C ASN A 207 10.81 -5.55 3.38
N SER A 208 11.33 -4.36 3.02
CA SER A 208 10.59 -3.43 2.18
C SER A 208 10.13 -4.07 0.87
N ALA A 209 8.87 -3.81 0.51
CA ALA A 209 8.33 -4.21 -0.80
C ALA A 209 8.80 -3.22 -1.87
N LYS A 210 9.58 -3.71 -2.83
CA LYS A 210 10.25 -2.90 -3.85
C LYS A 210 10.02 -3.45 -5.25
N ASP A 211 10.02 -2.53 -6.22
CA ASP A 211 10.04 -2.87 -7.64
C ASP A 211 11.44 -3.33 -8.11
N ALA A 212 11.54 -3.72 -9.37
CA ALA A 212 12.81 -4.15 -9.98
C ALA A 212 13.92 -3.07 -9.98
N HIS A 213 13.56 -1.81 -9.78
CA HIS A 213 14.49 -0.68 -9.68
C HIS A 213 14.85 -0.31 -8.23
N GLY A 214 14.39 -1.08 -7.24
CA GLY A 214 14.63 -0.84 -5.82
C GLY A 214 13.79 0.28 -5.20
N ARG A 215 12.75 0.76 -5.89
CA ARG A 215 11.81 1.77 -5.39
C ARG A 215 10.66 1.11 -4.66
N LEU A 216 10.13 1.76 -3.62
CA LEU A 216 8.99 1.25 -2.86
C LEU A 216 7.78 0.99 -3.78
N LEU A 217 7.07 -0.11 -3.54
CA LEU A 217 5.81 -0.40 -4.21
C LEU A 217 4.72 0.59 -3.78
N CYS A 218 3.94 1.05 -4.75
CA CYS A 218 2.83 1.97 -4.54
C CYS A 218 1.66 1.64 -5.47
N GLY A 219 0.46 1.60 -4.90
CA GLY A 219 -0.76 1.54 -5.69
C GLY A 219 -1.54 2.84 -5.65
N ALA A 220 -2.47 3.03 -6.57
CA ALA A 220 -3.37 4.17 -6.59
C ALA A 220 -4.79 3.77 -7.00
N ALA A 221 -5.78 4.33 -6.30
CA ALA A 221 -7.18 4.12 -6.60
C ALA A 221 -7.65 5.01 -7.75
N VAL A 222 -8.49 4.47 -8.62
CA VAL A 222 -9.20 5.21 -9.67
C VAL A 222 -10.68 4.86 -9.64
N GLY A 223 -11.52 5.76 -10.14
CA GLY A 223 -12.97 5.56 -10.25
C GLY A 223 -13.42 5.33 -11.68
N ILE A 224 -14.75 5.16 -11.85
CA ILE A 224 -15.41 4.98 -13.15
C ILE A 224 -15.82 6.36 -13.70
N THR A 225 -14.87 7.23 -13.93
CA THR A 225 -15.10 8.61 -14.41
C THR A 225 -14.76 8.75 -15.89
N ALA A 226 -15.29 9.76 -16.56
CA ALA A 226 -15.00 9.99 -17.97
C ALA A 226 -13.51 10.22 -18.27
N ASN A 227 -12.76 10.76 -17.30
CA ASN A 227 -11.31 11.02 -17.39
C ASN A 227 -10.43 9.94 -16.78
N VAL A 228 -10.95 8.72 -16.58
CA VAL A 228 -10.20 7.62 -15.93
C VAL A 228 -8.90 7.30 -16.68
N LEU A 229 -8.89 7.30 -18.01
CA LEU A 229 -7.69 7.00 -18.80
C LEU A 229 -6.61 8.08 -18.66
N GLU A 230 -7.00 9.35 -18.54
CA GLU A 230 -6.09 10.47 -18.26
C GLU A 230 -5.44 10.30 -16.87
N ARG A 231 -6.25 9.97 -15.86
CA ARG A 231 -5.76 9.70 -14.50
C ARG A 231 -4.80 8.52 -14.48
N VAL A 232 -5.14 7.40 -15.14
CA VAL A 232 -4.27 6.23 -15.23
C VAL A 232 -2.94 6.58 -15.92
N GLU A 233 -2.98 7.36 -17.00
CA GLU A 233 -1.78 7.81 -17.73
C GLU A 233 -0.84 8.63 -16.83
N ALA A 234 -1.38 9.58 -16.07
CA ALA A 234 -0.60 10.38 -15.11
C ALA A 234 0.04 9.49 -14.02
N LEU A 235 -0.70 8.50 -13.50
CA LEU A 235 -0.20 7.56 -12.50
C LEU A 235 0.87 6.63 -13.06
N VAL A 236 0.72 6.16 -14.31
CA VAL A 236 1.73 5.34 -15.02
C VAL A 236 3.01 6.16 -15.24
N ASN A 237 2.89 7.43 -15.63
CA ASN A 237 4.03 8.33 -15.76
C ASN A 237 4.75 8.55 -14.42
N ALA A 238 4.01 8.58 -13.31
CA ALA A 238 4.55 8.61 -11.95
C ALA A 238 5.09 7.23 -11.48
N LYS A 239 5.06 6.19 -12.32
CA LYS A 239 5.59 4.83 -12.06
C LYS A 239 4.82 4.08 -10.98
N VAL A 240 3.51 4.23 -10.94
CA VAL A 240 2.64 3.41 -10.08
C VAL A 240 2.80 1.92 -10.43
N ASP A 241 2.77 1.05 -9.42
CA ASP A 241 2.93 -0.39 -9.64
C ASP A 241 1.58 -1.09 -9.88
N VAL A 242 0.51 -0.57 -9.26
CA VAL A 242 -0.83 -1.19 -9.31
C VAL A 242 -1.91 -0.11 -9.37
N ILE A 243 -2.86 -0.27 -10.26
CA ILE A 243 -4.10 0.53 -10.32
C ILE A 243 -5.21 -0.25 -9.65
N VAL A 244 -5.93 0.39 -8.73
CA VAL A 244 -7.12 -0.17 -8.08
C VAL A 244 -8.37 0.54 -8.60
N LEU A 245 -9.12 -0.11 -9.48
CA LEU A 245 -10.42 0.37 -9.91
C LEU A 245 -11.44 0.07 -8.82
N ASP A 246 -11.82 1.12 -8.08
CA ASP A 246 -12.57 1.03 -6.85
C ASP A 246 -14.02 1.50 -7.02
N SER A 247 -14.96 0.56 -6.87
CA SER A 247 -16.41 0.78 -6.99
C SER A 247 -17.16 0.08 -5.85
N ALA A 248 -18.30 0.62 -5.48
CA ALA A 248 -19.20 -0.02 -4.51
C ALA A 248 -19.79 -1.33 -5.05
N HIS A 249 -19.89 -1.47 -6.39
CA HIS A 249 -20.39 -2.66 -7.06
C HIS A 249 -19.57 -2.98 -8.31
N GLY A 250 -18.57 -3.86 -8.16
CA GLY A 250 -17.66 -4.25 -9.23
C GLY A 250 -18.31 -5.07 -10.35
N HIS A 251 -19.41 -5.80 -10.05
CA HIS A 251 -20.14 -6.60 -11.03
C HIS A 251 -21.13 -5.74 -11.83
N SER A 252 -20.65 -4.67 -12.43
CA SER A 252 -21.46 -3.77 -13.26
C SER A 252 -20.85 -3.59 -14.65
N ALA A 253 -21.69 -3.36 -15.66
CA ALA A 253 -21.25 -3.18 -17.04
C ALA A 253 -20.22 -2.04 -17.18
N ASN A 254 -20.37 -0.97 -16.41
CA ASN A 254 -19.46 0.17 -16.43
C ASN A 254 -18.08 -0.18 -15.89
N VAL A 255 -17.98 -0.94 -14.78
CA VAL A 255 -16.72 -1.42 -14.23
C VAL A 255 -16.03 -2.36 -15.21
N ILE A 256 -16.74 -3.36 -15.73
CA ILE A 256 -16.21 -4.33 -16.71
C ILE A 256 -15.65 -3.61 -17.93
N ARG A 257 -16.41 -2.64 -18.48
CA ARG A 257 -15.94 -1.84 -19.63
C ARG A 257 -14.71 -1.00 -19.27
N CYS A 258 -14.68 -0.38 -18.08
CA CYS A 258 -13.56 0.42 -17.64
C CYS A 258 -12.28 -0.42 -17.50
N VAL A 259 -12.36 -1.63 -16.93
CA VAL A 259 -11.23 -2.58 -16.87
C VAL A 259 -10.69 -2.84 -18.27
N LYS A 260 -11.58 -3.20 -19.24
CA LYS A 260 -11.17 -3.48 -20.63
C LYS A 260 -10.47 -2.28 -21.27
N MET A 261 -11.03 -1.07 -21.11
CA MET A 261 -10.44 0.17 -21.65
C MET A 261 -9.04 0.45 -21.07
N ILE A 262 -8.85 0.25 -19.75
CA ILE A 262 -7.54 0.42 -19.11
C ILE A 262 -6.55 -0.61 -19.63
N LYS A 263 -6.93 -1.89 -19.69
CA LYS A 263 -6.04 -2.96 -20.17
C LYS A 263 -5.72 -2.86 -21.66
N GLU A 264 -6.63 -2.33 -22.47
CA GLU A 264 -6.40 -2.07 -23.90
C GLU A 264 -5.37 -0.93 -24.10
N LYS A 265 -5.53 0.18 -23.38
CA LYS A 265 -4.62 1.34 -23.51
C LYS A 265 -3.28 1.13 -22.79
N PHE A 266 -3.27 0.40 -21.67
CA PHE A 266 -2.10 0.17 -20.81
C PHE A 266 -1.95 -1.33 -20.48
N PRO A 267 -1.58 -2.20 -21.42
CA PRO A 267 -1.57 -3.65 -21.25
C PRO A 267 -0.65 -4.16 -20.14
N GLU A 268 0.44 -3.43 -19.86
CA GLU A 268 1.42 -3.81 -18.83
C GLU A 268 1.01 -3.40 -17.40
N VAL A 269 0.04 -2.49 -17.26
CA VAL A 269 -0.41 -2.03 -15.94
C VAL A 269 -1.13 -3.14 -15.22
N GLN A 270 -0.77 -3.36 -13.96
CA GLN A 270 -1.47 -4.28 -13.08
C GLN A 270 -2.75 -3.65 -12.57
N VAL A 271 -3.89 -4.28 -12.85
CA VAL A 271 -5.22 -3.77 -12.49
C VAL A 271 -5.90 -4.68 -11.48
N ILE A 272 -6.23 -4.14 -10.34
CA ILE A 272 -7.12 -4.73 -9.33
C ILE A 272 -8.49 -4.10 -9.51
N ALA A 273 -9.55 -4.87 -9.57
CA ALA A 273 -10.91 -4.31 -9.61
C ALA A 273 -11.81 -4.91 -8.53
N GLY A 274 -12.78 -4.13 -8.11
CA GLY A 274 -13.78 -4.49 -7.12
C GLY A 274 -14.70 -3.30 -6.78
N ASN A 275 -15.56 -3.45 -5.75
CA ASN A 275 -15.65 -4.62 -4.90
C ASN A 275 -16.72 -5.61 -5.43
N VAL A 276 -16.46 -6.87 -5.21
CA VAL A 276 -17.39 -7.95 -5.52
C VAL A 276 -17.59 -8.85 -4.29
N ALA A 277 -18.55 -9.77 -4.34
CA ALA A 277 -18.85 -10.68 -3.24
C ALA A 277 -19.27 -12.07 -3.70
N THR A 278 -19.16 -12.39 -5.01
CA THR A 278 -19.60 -13.66 -5.58
C THR A 278 -18.63 -14.19 -6.62
N GLY A 279 -18.58 -15.51 -6.79
CA GLY A 279 -17.79 -16.18 -7.82
C GLY A 279 -18.16 -15.75 -9.24
N ALA A 280 -19.45 -15.55 -9.52
CA ALA A 280 -19.90 -15.05 -10.82
C ALA A 280 -19.33 -13.65 -11.15
N ALA A 281 -19.32 -12.74 -10.17
CA ALA A 281 -18.73 -11.42 -10.33
C ALA A 281 -17.21 -11.50 -10.52
N THR A 282 -16.54 -12.38 -9.77
CA THR A 282 -15.12 -12.67 -9.89
C THR A 282 -14.76 -13.12 -11.31
N LYS A 283 -15.51 -14.09 -11.85
CA LYS A 283 -15.34 -14.58 -13.22
C LYS A 283 -15.45 -13.46 -14.24
N ALA A 284 -16.51 -12.63 -14.13
CA ALA A 284 -16.72 -11.51 -15.05
C ALA A 284 -15.57 -10.49 -15.06
N LEU A 285 -14.97 -10.20 -13.89
CA LEU A 285 -13.79 -9.33 -13.79
C LEU A 285 -12.54 -9.99 -14.37
N ILE A 286 -12.32 -11.28 -14.13
CA ILE A 286 -11.21 -12.06 -14.69
C ILE A 286 -11.27 -12.05 -16.21
N GLU A 287 -12.45 -12.31 -16.79
CA GLU A 287 -12.69 -12.27 -18.24
C GLU A 287 -12.51 -10.86 -18.83
N ALA A 288 -12.67 -9.81 -18.02
CA ALA A 288 -12.36 -8.45 -18.42
C ALA A 288 -10.86 -8.14 -18.42
N GLY A 289 -10.02 -9.00 -17.83
CA GLY A 289 -8.56 -8.90 -17.86
C GLY A 289 -7.92 -8.33 -16.59
N VAL A 290 -8.57 -8.41 -15.42
CA VAL A 290 -7.96 -7.97 -14.15
C VAL A 290 -6.80 -8.87 -13.73
N ASP A 291 -5.88 -8.32 -12.96
CA ASP A 291 -4.72 -9.02 -12.42
C ASP A 291 -4.91 -9.47 -10.95
N ALA A 292 -5.94 -8.95 -10.28
CA ALA A 292 -6.46 -9.41 -8.99
C ALA A 292 -7.89 -8.90 -8.77
N VAL A 293 -8.63 -9.56 -7.88
CA VAL A 293 -10.02 -9.19 -7.55
C VAL A 293 -10.14 -8.78 -6.09
N LYS A 294 -10.78 -7.64 -5.83
CA LYS A 294 -11.01 -7.10 -4.49
C LYS A 294 -12.43 -7.44 -4.02
N VAL A 295 -12.51 -8.13 -2.87
CA VAL A 295 -13.73 -8.75 -2.34
C VAL A 295 -14.16 -8.10 -1.05
N GLY A 296 -15.43 -7.65 -0.99
CA GLY A 296 -16.03 -7.09 0.21
C GLY A 296 -17.14 -6.10 -0.11
N ILE A 297 -18.39 -6.49 0.09
CA ILE A 297 -19.58 -5.64 -0.02
C ILE A 297 -20.19 -5.46 1.36
N GLY A 298 -19.96 -4.27 1.96
CA GLY A 298 -20.52 -3.86 3.23
C GLY A 298 -19.85 -4.37 4.52
N PRO A 299 -18.65 -5.01 4.56
CA PRO A 299 -18.06 -5.48 5.81
C PRO A 299 -17.28 -4.38 6.57
N GLY A 300 -16.98 -3.24 5.95
CA GLY A 300 -16.19 -2.17 6.56
C GLY A 300 -16.91 -1.54 7.78
N SER A 301 -16.13 -1.15 8.79
CA SER A 301 -16.65 -0.60 10.07
C SER A 301 -17.45 0.71 9.92
N ILE A 302 -17.18 1.47 8.86
CA ILE A 302 -17.85 2.74 8.54
C ILE A 302 -18.83 2.62 7.35
N CYS A 303 -19.05 1.40 6.86
CA CYS A 303 -19.94 1.15 5.73
C CYS A 303 -21.38 0.89 6.21
N THR A 304 -22.36 1.56 5.59
CA THR A 304 -23.79 1.37 5.87
C THR A 304 -24.55 0.79 4.68
N THR A 305 -23.89 0.33 3.64
CA THR A 305 -24.51 -0.27 2.44
C THR A 305 -25.51 -1.37 2.79
N ARG A 306 -25.16 -2.26 3.73
CA ARG A 306 -26.05 -3.36 4.16
C ARG A 306 -27.32 -2.86 4.84
N VAL A 307 -27.25 -1.73 5.55
CA VAL A 307 -28.40 -1.12 6.26
C VAL A 307 -29.22 -0.25 5.32
N VAL A 308 -28.56 0.57 4.49
CA VAL A 308 -29.22 1.55 3.63
C VAL A 308 -29.79 0.91 2.37
N ALA A 309 -29.01 0.03 1.73
CA ALA A 309 -29.40 -0.63 0.48
C ALA A 309 -29.89 -2.07 0.65
N GLY A 310 -29.65 -2.70 1.82
CA GLY A 310 -30.00 -4.10 2.07
C GLY A 310 -29.12 -5.10 1.31
N ILE A 311 -27.92 -4.68 0.85
CA ILE A 311 -27.04 -5.45 -0.02
C ILE A 311 -25.73 -5.80 0.69
N GLY A 312 -25.29 -7.04 0.54
CA GLY A 312 -24.00 -7.49 1.06
C GLY A 312 -23.93 -9.01 1.19
N VAL A 313 -22.69 -9.50 1.35
CA VAL A 313 -22.42 -10.90 1.69
C VAL A 313 -21.42 -10.91 2.86
N PRO A 314 -21.65 -11.74 3.90
CA PRO A 314 -20.69 -11.90 4.99
C PRO A 314 -19.32 -12.31 4.49
N GLN A 315 -18.24 -11.75 5.08
CA GLN A 315 -16.94 -11.65 4.42
C GLN A 315 -16.25 -12.99 4.20
N VAL A 316 -16.34 -13.94 5.13
CA VAL A 316 -15.73 -15.27 4.96
C VAL A 316 -16.37 -15.99 3.76
N SER A 317 -17.71 -15.99 3.70
CA SER A 317 -18.44 -16.57 2.56
C SER A 317 -18.11 -15.90 1.25
N ALA A 318 -18.02 -14.56 1.23
CA ALA A 318 -17.66 -13.82 0.02
C ALA A 318 -16.25 -14.17 -0.48
N VAL A 319 -15.26 -14.24 0.42
CA VAL A 319 -13.89 -14.60 0.06
C VAL A 319 -13.80 -16.04 -0.46
N MET A 320 -14.46 -16.99 0.21
CA MET A 320 -14.47 -18.40 -0.22
C MET A 320 -15.10 -18.57 -1.60
N ASP A 321 -16.28 -17.97 -1.85
CA ASP A 321 -16.98 -18.07 -3.14
C ASP A 321 -16.16 -17.43 -4.28
N CYS A 322 -15.54 -16.29 -4.04
CA CYS A 322 -14.68 -15.65 -5.02
C CYS A 322 -13.39 -16.44 -5.27
N TYR A 323 -12.76 -16.98 -4.22
CA TYR A 323 -11.53 -17.78 -4.33
C TYR A 323 -11.75 -19.08 -5.09
N GLU A 324 -12.88 -19.75 -4.89
CA GLU A 324 -13.21 -21.00 -5.60
C GLU A 324 -13.13 -20.83 -7.11
N VAL A 325 -13.55 -19.69 -7.64
CA VAL A 325 -13.44 -19.34 -9.05
C VAL A 325 -12.03 -18.84 -9.39
N ALA A 326 -11.48 -17.91 -8.60
CA ALA A 326 -10.23 -17.21 -8.93
C ALA A 326 -9.01 -18.15 -8.97
N ARG A 327 -8.97 -19.20 -8.13
CA ARG A 327 -7.88 -20.19 -8.09
C ARG A 327 -7.69 -20.93 -9.39
N GLU A 328 -8.77 -21.17 -10.16
CA GLU A 328 -8.70 -21.84 -11.46
C GLU A 328 -7.94 -21.01 -12.51
N TYR A 329 -7.93 -19.68 -12.33
CA TYR A 329 -7.26 -18.73 -13.22
C TYR A 329 -5.92 -18.24 -12.67
N GLY A 330 -5.54 -18.66 -11.46
CA GLY A 330 -4.37 -18.17 -10.76
C GLY A 330 -4.44 -16.65 -10.46
N ILE A 331 -5.64 -16.12 -10.21
CA ILE A 331 -5.89 -14.72 -9.88
C ILE A 331 -5.96 -14.55 -8.36
N PRO A 332 -5.12 -13.67 -7.75
CA PRO A 332 -5.19 -13.38 -6.32
C PRO A 332 -6.50 -12.71 -5.90
N ILE A 333 -6.95 -13.03 -4.70
CA ILE A 333 -8.10 -12.40 -4.03
C ILE A 333 -7.61 -11.46 -2.92
N ILE A 334 -8.13 -10.25 -2.90
CA ILE A 334 -7.88 -9.27 -1.83
C ILE A 334 -9.13 -9.22 -0.94
N ALA A 335 -8.99 -9.63 0.31
CA ALA A 335 -10.04 -9.52 1.31
C ALA A 335 -10.09 -8.10 1.87
N ASP A 336 -11.15 -7.35 1.53
CA ASP A 336 -11.29 -5.94 1.87
C ASP A 336 -12.42 -5.70 2.86
N GLY A 337 -12.05 -5.32 4.09
CA GLY A 337 -12.96 -4.91 5.15
C GLY A 337 -13.34 -6.02 6.14
N GLY A 338 -13.89 -5.62 7.27
CA GLY A 338 -14.36 -6.50 8.35
C GLY A 338 -13.27 -6.99 9.31
N ILE A 339 -12.01 -6.69 9.06
CA ILE A 339 -10.86 -7.11 9.87
C ILE A 339 -10.73 -6.19 11.08
N LYS A 340 -10.81 -6.77 12.26
CA LYS A 340 -10.71 -6.09 13.57
C LYS A 340 -9.46 -6.52 14.34
N TYR A 341 -9.04 -7.78 14.18
CA TYR A 341 -7.95 -8.40 14.90
C TYR A 341 -7.03 -9.18 13.95
N SER A 342 -5.84 -9.51 14.41
CA SER A 342 -4.90 -10.35 13.65
C SER A 342 -5.46 -11.75 13.34
N GLY A 343 -6.31 -12.30 14.21
CA GLY A 343 -7.02 -13.55 13.96
C GLY A 343 -7.95 -13.48 12.74
N ASP A 344 -8.56 -12.33 12.47
CA ASP A 344 -9.40 -12.15 11.27
C ASP A 344 -8.55 -12.16 9.99
N VAL A 345 -7.30 -11.64 10.04
CA VAL A 345 -6.35 -11.79 8.93
C VAL A 345 -6.08 -13.27 8.65
N THR A 346 -5.79 -14.06 9.69
CA THR A 346 -5.54 -15.51 9.52
C THR A 346 -6.75 -16.19 8.89
N LYS A 347 -7.97 -15.88 9.37
CA LYS A 347 -9.22 -16.42 8.80
C LYS A 347 -9.45 -15.97 7.35
N ALA A 348 -9.18 -14.69 7.03
CA ALA A 348 -9.34 -14.17 5.67
C ALA A 348 -8.39 -14.86 4.68
N LEU A 349 -7.14 -15.07 5.08
CA LEU A 349 -6.15 -15.78 4.26
C LEU A 349 -6.51 -17.25 4.12
N ALA A 350 -6.89 -17.94 5.22
CA ALA A 350 -7.35 -19.32 5.19
C ALA A 350 -8.61 -19.51 4.31
N ALA A 351 -9.49 -18.52 4.23
CA ALA A 351 -10.67 -18.52 3.35
C ALA A 351 -10.34 -18.37 1.86
N GLY A 352 -9.08 -18.08 1.51
CA GLY A 352 -8.62 -17.93 0.13
C GLY A 352 -8.11 -16.53 -0.22
N GLY A 353 -8.12 -15.57 0.71
CA GLY A 353 -7.48 -14.28 0.52
C GLY A 353 -5.97 -14.43 0.31
N SER A 354 -5.41 -13.68 -0.62
CA SER A 354 -3.96 -13.57 -0.80
C SER A 354 -3.42 -12.35 -0.04
N VAL A 355 -4.20 -11.29 0.04
CA VAL A 355 -3.87 -10.03 0.71
C VAL A 355 -5.10 -9.51 1.46
N CYS A 356 -4.89 -8.87 2.59
CA CYS A 356 -5.92 -8.19 3.37
C CYS A 356 -5.80 -6.67 3.21
N MET A 357 -6.84 -6.03 2.68
CA MET A 357 -6.97 -4.56 2.70
C MET A 357 -7.63 -4.12 3.99
N MET A 358 -7.01 -3.16 4.67
CA MET A 358 -7.49 -2.66 5.96
C MET A 358 -7.57 -1.13 5.97
N GLY A 359 -8.72 -0.61 6.44
CA GLY A 359 -8.96 0.83 6.63
C GLY A 359 -8.81 1.23 8.09
N SER A 360 -9.74 0.80 8.96
CA SER A 360 -9.79 1.19 10.37
C SER A 360 -8.54 0.85 11.16
N MET A 361 -7.87 -0.26 10.83
CA MET A 361 -6.64 -0.67 11.50
C MET A 361 -5.50 0.34 11.31
N PHE A 362 -5.42 0.97 10.13
CA PHE A 362 -4.38 1.94 9.78
C PHE A 362 -4.83 3.40 9.90
N ALA A 363 -6.15 3.67 9.93
CA ALA A 363 -6.68 5.03 10.07
C ALA A 363 -6.21 5.72 11.36
N GLY A 364 -6.00 4.97 12.44
CA GLY A 364 -5.50 5.46 13.74
C GLY A 364 -3.99 5.69 13.79
N CYS A 365 -3.24 5.30 12.76
CA CYS A 365 -1.78 5.44 12.76
C CYS A 365 -1.35 6.88 12.46
N ASP A 366 -0.15 7.24 12.91
CA ASP A 366 0.43 8.58 12.74
C ASP A 366 0.56 8.99 11.26
N GLU A 367 0.85 8.02 10.40
CA GLU A 367 1.09 8.23 8.97
C GLU A 367 -0.19 8.42 8.15
N SER A 368 -1.38 8.11 8.70
CA SER A 368 -2.65 8.36 8.00
C SER A 368 -2.93 9.87 7.89
N PRO A 369 -3.60 10.33 6.82
CA PRO A 369 -3.87 11.75 6.61
C PRO A 369 -5.00 12.31 7.50
N GLY A 370 -5.81 11.47 8.14
CA GLY A 370 -6.87 11.90 9.06
C GLY A 370 -6.36 12.85 10.13
N THR A 371 -7.12 13.91 10.42
CA THR A 371 -6.73 14.90 11.43
C THR A 371 -6.82 14.34 12.86
N PHE A 372 -5.99 14.87 13.73
CA PHE A 372 -6.03 14.52 15.16
C PHE A 372 -7.22 15.20 15.86
N GLU A 373 -7.87 14.44 16.72
CA GLU A 373 -8.88 14.94 17.66
C GLU A 373 -8.53 14.56 19.09
N LEU A 374 -8.76 15.48 20.03
CA LEU A 374 -8.69 15.19 21.45
C LEU A 374 -10.10 15.03 22.00
N TYR A 375 -10.42 13.85 22.54
CA TYR A 375 -11.72 13.57 23.11
C TYR A 375 -11.56 12.81 24.44
N GLN A 376 -12.19 13.31 25.49
CA GLN A 376 -12.11 12.75 26.86
C GLN A 376 -10.65 12.46 27.30
N GLY A 377 -9.71 13.38 26.97
CA GLY A 377 -8.31 13.26 27.35
C GLY A 377 -7.50 12.25 26.52
N ARG A 378 -8.10 11.58 25.53
CA ARG A 378 -7.43 10.62 24.64
C ARG A 378 -7.30 11.19 23.24
N LYS A 379 -6.23 10.80 22.54
CA LYS A 379 -6.01 11.14 21.12
C LYS A 379 -6.77 10.18 20.21
N TYR A 380 -7.42 10.74 19.21
CA TYR A 380 -8.11 10.04 18.13
C TYR A 380 -7.67 10.59 16.78
N LYS A 381 -7.97 9.87 15.72
CA LYS A 381 -7.87 10.35 14.34
C LYS A 381 -9.24 10.26 13.66
N VAL A 382 -9.55 11.26 12.84
CA VAL A 382 -10.75 11.24 12.01
C VAL A 382 -10.66 10.09 11.02
N TYR A 383 -11.75 9.33 10.92
CA TYR A 383 -11.90 8.24 9.98
C TYR A 383 -13.29 8.28 9.37
N ARG A 384 -13.38 8.25 8.03
CA ARG A 384 -14.65 8.32 7.34
C ARG A 384 -14.75 7.32 6.20
N GLY A 385 -15.98 6.85 5.94
CA GLY A 385 -16.29 6.02 4.78
C GLY A 385 -16.26 6.82 3.49
N MET A 386 -15.86 6.19 2.40
CA MET A 386 -15.91 6.80 1.06
C MET A 386 -17.36 7.09 0.62
N GLY A 387 -18.37 6.43 1.23
CA GLY A 387 -19.79 6.72 1.07
C GLY A 387 -20.37 7.72 2.06
N SER A 388 -19.56 8.38 2.90
CA SER A 388 -20.01 9.49 3.75
C SER A 388 -20.28 10.74 2.92
N ILE A 389 -21.10 11.64 3.44
CA ILE A 389 -21.47 12.89 2.73
C ILE A 389 -20.19 13.67 2.38
N ALA A 390 -19.31 13.92 3.35
CA ALA A 390 -18.10 14.71 3.11
C ALA A 390 -17.13 14.01 2.13
N ALA A 391 -16.98 12.69 2.16
CA ALA A 391 -16.16 11.99 1.18
C ALA A 391 -16.75 12.07 -0.23
N MET A 392 -18.07 11.94 -0.37
CA MET A 392 -18.75 12.07 -1.66
C MET A 392 -18.65 13.50 -2.22
N GLU A 393 -18.77 14.53 -1.39
CA GLU A 393 -18.57 15.93 -1.80
C GLU A 393 -17.15 16.22 -2.28
N ASN A 394 -16.17 15.50 -1.75
CA ASN A 394 -14.75 15.62 -2.08
C ASN A 394 -14.27 14.69 -3.22
N GLY A 395 -15.16 13.96 -3.91
CA GLY A 395 -14.79 13.24 -5.14
C GLY A 395 -15.16 11.76 -5.21
N SER A 396 -15.86 11.17 -4.20
CA SER A 396 -16.20 9.74 -4.23
C SER A 396 -17.63 9.42 -4.69
N LYS A 397 -18.36 10.39 -5.27
CA LYS A 397 -19.72 10.20 -5.79
C LYS A 397 -19.83 9.11 -6.85
N ASP A 398 -18.82 9.01 -7.72
CA ASP A 398 -18.73 8.02 -8.79
C ASP A 398 -18.69 6.57 -8.26
N ARG A 399 -18.07 6.34 -7.10
CA ARG A 399 -18.01 5.05 -6.43
C ARG A 399 -19.40 4.49 -6.14
N TYR A 400 -20.37 5.37 -5.82
CA TYR A 400 -21.75 5.04 -5.43
C TYR A 400 -22.78 5.38 -6.53
N PHE A 401 -22.33 5.58 -7.76
CA PHE A 401 -23.19 5.90 -8.91
C PHE A 401 -24.04 7.18 -8.72
N GLN A 402 -23.53 8.16 -7.97
CA GLN A 402 -24.25 9.40 -7.62
C GLN A 402 -23.59 10.66 -8.20
N SER A 403 -22.83 10.54 -9.30
CA SER A 403 -22.10 11.67 -9.91
C SER A 403 -23.03 12.84 -10.27
N ASP A 404 -24.22 12.54 -10.77
CA ASP A 404 -25.21 13.53 -11.22
C ASP A 404 -26.32 13.81 -10.20
N ALA A 405 -26.20 13.25 -8.98
CA ALA A 405 -27.23 13.37 -7.97
C ALA A 405 -27.29 14.80 -7.38
N LYS A 406 -28.49 15.41 -7.40
CA LYS A 406 -28.75 16.71 -6.76
C LYS A 406 -28.72 16.63 -5.24
N LYS A 407 -29.09 15.48 -4.66
CA LYS A 407 -29.07 15.18 -3.24
C LYS A 407 -28.45 13.80 -3.04
N LEU A 408 -27.46 13.70 -2.13
CA LEU A 408 -26.74 12.49 -1.88
C LEU A 408 -27.48 11.54 -0.94
N VAL A 409 -27.38 10.24 -1.17
CA VAL A 409 -27.80 9.18 -0.26
C VAL A 409 -26.52 8.50 0.25
N PRO A 410 -26.07 8.77 1.49
CA PRO A 410 -24.84 8.21 2.00
C PRO A 410 -24.97 6.72 2.30
N GLU A 411 -23.91 5.97 2.00
CA GLU A 411 -23.71 4.57 2.35
C GLU A 411 -22.50 4.38 3.26
N GLY A 412 -22.17 5.39 4.04
CA GLY A 412 -21.08 5.40 5.00
C GLY A 412 -21.24 6.52 6.01
N VAL A 413 -20.53 6.38 7.12
CA VAL A 413 -20.51 7.35 8.21
C VAL A 413 -19.12 7.97 8.38
N GLU A 414 -19.09 9.06 9.15
CA GLU A 414 -17.87 9.71 9.64
C GLU A 414 -17.76 9.43 11.14
N GLY A 415 -16.55 9.22 11.59
CA GLY A 415 -16.24 8.95 12.98
C GLY A 415 -14.79 9.19 13.30
N ARG A 416 -14.35 8.64 14.40
CA ARG A 416 -12.97 8.69 14.85
C ARG A 416 -12.53 7.32 15.34
N VAL A 417 -11.26 7.04 15.21
CA VAL A 417 -10.60 5.83 15.74
C VAL A 417 -9.53 6.23 16.73
N ALA A 418 -9.29 5.40 17.72
CA ALA A 418 -8.21 5.63 18.69
C ALA A 418 -6.85 5.76 17.96
N TYR A 419 -6.03 6.71 18.43
CA TYR A 419 -4.66 6.84 17.95
C TYR A 419 -3.83 5.62 18.36
N LYS A 420 -3.12 5.02 17.42
CA LYS A 420 -2.41 3.74 17.57
C LYS A 420 -0.87 3.85 17.49
N GLY A 421 -0.32 5.07 17.39
CA GLY A 421 1.12 5.25 17.14
C GLY A 421 1.50 5.01 15.68
N TYR A 422 2.68 4.47 15.45
CA TYR A 422 3.20 4.27 14.10
C TYR A 422 2.68 2.98 13.44
N VAL A 423 2.62 3.00 12.10
CA VAL A 423 2.23 1.82 11.29
C VAL A 423 3.07 0.59 11.63
N GLU A 424 4.38 0.77 11.85
CA GLU A 424 5.29 -0.34 12.13
C GLU A 424 4.87 -1.15 13.37
N ASP A 425 4.40 -0.48 14.43
CA ASP A 425 3.92 -1.14 15.65
C ASP A 425 2.64 -1.93 15.39
N THR A 426 1.70 -1.35 14.64
CA THR A 426 0.44 -2.02 14.26
C THR A 426 0.73 -3.24 13.38
N VAL A 427 1.57 -3.09 12.36
CA VAL A 427 1.96 -4.19 11.47
C VAL A 427 2.68 -5.29 12.24
N PHE A 428 3.58 -4.94 13.17
CA PHE A 428 4.28 -5.92 14.02
C PHE A 428 3.31 -6.80 14.80
N GLN A 429 2.31 -6.20 15.47
CA GLN A 429 1.31 -6.94 16.24
C GLN A 429 0.43 -7.82 15.33
N MET A 430 -0.05 -7.28 14.22
CA MET A 430 -0.89 -8.01 13.27
C MET A 430 -0.14 -9.20 12.65
N LEU A 431 1.13 -9.00 12.29
CA LEU A 431 1.98 -10.02 11.71
C LEU A 431 2.33 -11.12 12.73
N GLY A 432 2.58 -10.72 13.99
CA GLY A 432 2.81 -11.66 15.09
C GLY A 432 1.62 -12.60 15.30
N GLY A 433 0.40 -12.05 15.30
CA GLY A 433 -0.83 -12.85 15.41
C GLY A 433 -1.07 -13.77 14.22
N LEU A 434 -0.80 -13.29 12.99
CA LEU A 434 -0.87 -14.13 11.77
C LEU A 434 0.11 -15.32 11.86
N ARG A 435 1.39 -15.06 12.22
CA ARG A 435 2.40 -16.11 12.36
C ARG A 435 2.03 -17.14 13.43
N ALA A 436 1.48 -16.68 14.55
CA ALA A 436 0.96 -17.57 15.58
C ALA A 436 -0.17 -18.46 15.03
N GLY A 437 -1.15 -17.87 14.32
CA GLY A 437 -2.25 -18.60 13.69
C GLY A 437 -1.76 -19.64 12.67
N MET A 438 -0.80 -19.27 11.83
CA MET A 438 -0.16 -20.21 10.88
C MET A 438 0.56 -21.34 11.61
N GLY A 439 1.25 -21.04 12.71
CA GLY A 439 1.87 -22.03 13.57
C GLY A 439 0.86 -23.03 14.14
N TYR A 440 -0.29 -22.57 14.66
CA TYR A 440 -1.37 -23.44 15.14
C TYR A 440 -2.00 -24.30 14.04
N CYS A 441 -2.05 -23.81 12.80
CA CYS A 441 -2.57 -24.56 11.66
C CYS A 441 -1.54 -25.48 10.99
N GLY A 442 -0.27 -25.45 11.39
CA GLY A 442 0.80 -26.21 10.77
C GLY A 442 1.16 -25.76 9.35
N ALA A 443 0.92 -24.47 9.03
CA ALA A 443 1.13 -23.91 7.69
C ALA A 443 2.45 -23.11 7.63
N ASN A 444 3.39 -23.52 6.75
CA ASN A 444 4.68 -22.84 6.56
C ASN A 444 4.55 -21.59 5.69
N ASN A 445 3.50 -21.48 4.90
CA ASN A 445 3.23 -20.37 3.99
C ASN A 445 1.73 -20.18 3.79
N ILE A 446 1.35 -19.06 3.15
CA ILE A 446 -0.06 -18.71 2.96
C ILE A 446 -0.80 -19.74 2.10
N LYS A 447 -0.15 -20.35 1.10
CA LYS A 447 -0.76 -21.38 0.27
C LYS A 447 -1.14 -22.61 1.08
N GLU A 448 -0.26 -23.10 1.95
CA GLU A 448 -0.57 -24.21 2.86
C GLU A 448 -1.71 -23.85 3.83
N LEU A 449 -1.77 -22.59 4.31
CA LEU A 449 -2.88 -22.13 5.13
C LEU A 449 -4.21 -22.19 4.37
N GLN A 450 -4.25 -21.79 3.10
CA GLN A 450 -5.43 -21.86 2.25
C GLN A 450 -5.87 -23.30 1.96
N GLU A 451 -4.94 -24.20 1.71
CA GLU A 451 -5.22 -25.58 1.26
C GLU A 451 -5.55 -26.54 2.42
N ASN A 452 -4.95 -26.34 3.60
CA ASN A 452 -4.99 -27.33 4.68
C ASN A 452 -5.84 -26.90 5.88
N SER A 453 -6.23 -25.62 5.99
CA SER A 453 -6.97 -25.15 7.15
C SER A 453 -8.43 -25.62 7.15
N GLN A 454 -8.95 -25.82 8.34
CA GLN A 454 -10.35 -26.17 8.57
C GLN A 454 -11.01 -25.14 9.47
N PHE A 455 -12.24 -24.80 9.14
CA PHE A 455 -13.06 -23.91 9.95
C PHE A 455 -14.08 -24.71 10.75
N VAL A 456 -14.32 -24.27 11.98
CA VAL A 456 -15.49 -24.67 12.78
C VAL A 456 -16.40 -23.48 12.96
N LYS A 457 -17.69 -23.66 12.72
CA LYS A 457 -18.71 -22.66 12.99
C LYS A 457 -18.96 -22.57 14.49
N ILE A 458 -19.04 -21.35 15.02
CA ILE A 458 -19.25 -21.11 16.45
C ILE A 458 -20.58 -20.41 16.72
N SER A 459 -21.08 -20.51 17.96
CA SER A 459 -22.24 -19.81 18.42
C SER A 459 -21.87 -18.43 19.00
N ALA A 460 -22.89 -17.57 19.22
CA ALA A 460 -22.71 -16.31 19.94
C ALA A 460 -22.16 -16.50 21.37
N ALA A 461 -22.43 -17.65 21.99
CA ALA A 461 -21.87 -17.99 23.30
C ALA A 461 -20.37 -18.29 23.20
N ALA A 462 -19.95 -19.05 22.19
CA ALA A 462 -18.54 -19.35 21.92
C ALA A 462 -17.75 -18.09 21.47
N LEU A 463 -18.39 -17.15 20.76
CA LEU A 463 -17.78 -15.86 20.47
C LEU A 463 -17.47 -15.09 21.77
N ARG A 464 -18.37 -15.07 22.71
CA ARG A 464 -18.17 -14.45 24.03
C ARG A 464 -17.05 -15.14 24.83
N GLU A 465 -16.99 -16.48 24.80
CA GLU A 465 -15.91 -17.29 25.37
C GLU A 465 -14.54 -16.97 24.75
N SER A 466 -14.50 -16.56 23.50
CA SER A 466 -13.27 -16.20 22.76
C SER A 466 -12.64 -14.88 23.22
N HIS A 467 -13.37 -14.03 23.91
CA HIS A 467 -12.88 -12.79 24.49
C HIS A 467 -12.61 -12.95 26.00
N PRO A 468 -11.71 -12.15 26.60
CA PRO A 468 -11.53 -12.13 28.05
C PRO A 468 -12.88 -11.92 28.74
N HIS A 469 -13.23 -12.82 29.65
CA HIS A 469 -14.48 -12.80 30.41
C HIS A 469 -14.23 -13.12 31.88
N ASP A 470 -15.14 -12.73 32.75
CA ASP A 470 -15.06 -12.93 34.20
C ASP A 470 -13.85 -12.27 34.89
N ILE A 471 -13.25 -11.27 34.25
CA ILE A 471 -12.12 -10.46 34.78
C ILE A 471 -12.32 -8.97 34.46
N HIS A 472 -11.68 -8.12 35.26
CA HIS A 472 -11.50 -6.71 34.91
C HIS A 472 -10.10 -6.52 34.32
N ILE A 473 -9.99 -6.07 33.06
CA ILE A 473 -8.72 -5.77 32.44
C ILE A 473 -8.14 -4.52 33.11
N THR A 474 -7.04 -4.68 33.80
CA THR A 474 -6.33 -3.58 34.47
C THR A 474 -5.22 -2.98 33.62
N LYS A 475 -4.75 -3.72 32.60
CA LYS A 475 -3.76 -3.29 31.61
C LYS A 475 -4.09 -3.90 30.26
N GLU A 476 -4.37 -3.07 29.28
CA GLU A 476 -4.61 -3.53 27.90
C GLU A 476 -3.33 -4.12 27.27
N ALA A 477 -3.53 -5.12 26.43
CA ALA A 477 -2.46 -5.65 25.58
C ALA A 477 -2.31 -4.78 24.32
N PRO A 478 -1.12 -4.66 23.73
CA PRO A 478 -0.92 -3.83 22.53
C PRO A 478 -1.72 -4.29 21.29
N ASN A 479 -2.23 -5.54 21.32
CA ASN A 479 -3.01 -6.16 20.26
C ASN A 479 -4.47 -6.47 20.65
N TYR A 480 -4.90 -6.05 21.85
CA TYR A 480 -6.27 -6.22 22.32
C TYR A 480 -6.69 -5.05 23.19
N SER A 481 -7.77 -4.36 22.82
CA SER A 481 -8.42 -3.32 23.61
C SER A 481 -9.93 -3.60 23.75
N ILE A 482 -10.53 -3.08 24.82
CA ILE A 482 -11.98 -3.24 25.09
C ILE A 482 -12.79 -2.34 24.17
N ASP A 483 -12.23 -1.21 23.76
CA ASP A 483 -12.87 -0.16 22.94
C ASP A 483 -12.48 -0.28 21.45
N GLY A 484 -12.18 -1.47 20.97
CA GLY A 484 -11.67 -1.81 19.64
C GLY A 484 -12.58 -1.59 18.47
#